data_4fe26c89bd216bd141eb3a88966508b3
#
_entry.id   4fe26c89bd216bd141eb3a88966508b3
#
_cell.length_a   1.000
_cell.length_b   1.000
_cell.length_c   1.000
_cell.angle_alpha   90.00
_cell.angle_beta   90.00
_cell.angle_gamma   90.00
#
_symmetry.space_group_name_H-M   'P 1'
#
loop_
_entity.id
_entity.type
_entity.pdbx_description
1 polymer ?
#
loop_
_entity_poly.entity_id
_entity_poly.type
_entity_poly.pdbx_seq_one_letter_code
_entity_poly.pdbx_strand_id
1 'polypeptide(L)'
;FQLFIGQSFTLIHSPVFYLITGFFLKITQNILVVKILYLLLSCSIPYIFFLIIKTKYEIKTDYLFYFSLLFFLSPYFRSSAIWLLGDNLSLIFFSLSVLFFLKINFNKDKIINYYLCFTFLILCSYIRYYYCIFSIYYLIYFYRNLTLKDFFKILIFSFFLSIPAFYYLFYVATQFNFFGSISTFGTLNYYTNALIILSIFLFYLFPFILKDSFLIFDFYKKKYKNILLIFLIFLIIYLIDKFYFPNMINFSTRGGGIFIKISEVFNLDKSLFLSLIAFIGLIVIDYLFKENRFENYTLLIILILCFPLFSFFQKYLDPLYYFFFFCLVKSNYLKQTFLNETISLKFVYLYHTSFFLFSLIYYYKVVQ
;
A
#
# COMPACT_ATOMS: atom_id res chain seq x y z
N PHE A 1 16.27 -25.22 -7.50
CA PHE A 1 17.03 -25.20 -8.75
C PHE A 1 16.47 -26.22 -9.75
N GLN A 2 16.07 -27.42 -9.33
CA GLN A 2 15.42 -28.40 -10.21
C GLN A 2 14.05 -27.92 -10.75
N LEU A 3 13.34 -27.06 -10.03
CA LEU A 3 12.12 -26.40 -10.50
C LEU A 3 12.34 -25.42 -11.67
N PHE A 4 13.59 -25.01 -11.91
CA PHE A 4 13.96 -24.13 -13.02
C PHE A 4 14.38 -24.87 -14.30
N ILE A 5 14.70 -26.16 -14.21
CA ILE A 5 15.33 -26.92 -15.31
C ILE A 5 14.39 -28.06 -15.76
N GLY A 6 13.13 -27.78 -16.06
CA GLY A 6 12.35 -28.79 -16.76
C GLY A 6 10.91 -29.01 -16.36
N GLN A 7 10.33 -28.17 -15.50
CA GLN A 7 8.90 -28.16 -15.27
C GLN A 7 8.34 -26.78 -15.61
N SER A 8 7.18 -26.74 -16.27
CA SER A 8 6.45 -25.55 -16.58
C SER A 8 6.23 -24.74 -15.28
N PHE A 9 6.90 -23.59 -15.18
CA PHE A 9 6.78 -22.71 -14.03
C PHE A 9 5.39 -22.06 -14.08
N THR A 10 4.46 -22.60 -13.35
CA THR A 10 3.06 -22.14 -13.34
C THR A 10 2.83 -20.93 -12.42
N LEU A 11 3.87 -20.35 -11.82
CA LEU A 11 3.75 -19.25 -10.88
C LEU A 11 3.81 -17.91 -11.61
N ILE A 12 2.70 -17.19 -11.58
CA ILE A 12 2.57 -15.79 -12.03
C ILE A 12 3.42 -14.82 -11.16
N HIS A 13 3.91 -15.29 -10.02
CA HIS A 13 4.68 -14.48 -9.08
C HIS A 13 6.17 -14.46 -9.41
N SER A 14 6.81 -13.30 -9.18
CA SER A 14 8.26 -13.16 -9.34
C SER A 14 9.04 -14.24 -8.58
N PRO A 15 10.07 -14.85 -9.19
CA PRO A 15 10.81 -15.94 -8.59
C PRO A 15 11.74 -15.52 -7.46
N VAL A 16 12.05 -14.23 -7.32
CA VAL A 16 13.09 -13.75 -6.40
C VAL A 16 12.82 -14.14 -4.95
N PHE A 17 11.59 -14.03 -4.49
CA PHE A 17 11.23 -14.47 -3.14
C PHE A 17 11.47 -15.96 -2.93
N TYR A 18 11.09 -16.79 -3.90
CA TYR A 18 11.27 -18.24 -3.83
C TYR A 18 12.74 -18.65 -3.94
N LEU A 19 13.53 -17.91 -4.71
CA LEU A 19 14.98 -18.14 -4.79
C LEU A 19 15.66 -17.86 -3.45
N ILE A 20 15.30 -16.75 -2.80
CA ILE A 20 15.84 -16.38 -1.48
C ILE A 20 15.44 -17.42 -0.44
N THR A 21 14.16 -17.76 -0.35
CA THR A 21 13.69 -18.76 0.62
C THR A 21 14.21 -20.16 0.34
N GLY A 22 14.31 -20.55 -0.93
CA GLY A 22 14.91 -21.82 -1.36
C GLY A 22 16.40 -21.92 -1.05
N PHE A 23 17.15 -20.84 -1.19
CA PHE A 23 18.55 -20.76 -0.79
C PHE A 23 18.72 -21.00 0.72
N PHE A 24 17.94 -20.30 1.55
CA PHE A 24 17.97 -20.53 2.99
C PHE A 24 17.51 -21.93 3.38
N LEU A 25 16.50 -22.49 2.70
CA LEU A 25 16.08 -23.87 2.93
C LEU A 25 17.18 -24.88 2.57
N LYS A 26 17.94 -24.62 1.50
CA LYS A 26 19.08 -25.49 1.11
C LYS A 26 20.18 -25.48 2.17
N ILE A 27 20.44 -24.34 2.82
CA ILE A 27 21.46 -24.22 3.87
C ILE A 27 20.98 -24.86 5.17
N THR A 28 19.77 -24.56 5.60
CA THR A 28 19.26 -24.95 6.91
C THR A 28 18.66 -26.36 6.93
N GLN A 29 18.27 -26.87 5.76
CA GLN A 29 17.54 -28.12 5.56
C GLN A 29 16.27 -28.27 6.45
N ASN A 30 15.81 -27.16 7.06
CA ASN A 30 14.68 -27.14 7.95
C ASN A 30 13.78 -25.94 7.70
N ILE A 31 12.55 -26.21 7.26
CA ILE A 31 11.56 -25.18 6.94
C ILE A 31 11.15 -24.33 8.17
N LEU A 32 11.16 -24.89 9.38
CA LEU A 32 10.85 -24.16 10.60
C LEU A 32 11.90 -23.10 10.88
N VAL A 33 13.19 -23.42 10.68
CA VAL A 33 14.28 -22.44 10.83
C VAL A 33 14.09 -21.30 9.83
N VAL A 34 13.77 -21.59 8.57
CA VAL A 34 13.50 -20.57 7.56
C VAL A 34 12.32 -19.67 7.97
N LYS A 35 11.23 -20.26 8.49
CA LYS A 35 10.06 -19.50 8.99
C LYS A 35 10.43 -18.59 10.16
N ILE A 36 11.22 -19.08 11.11
CA ILE A 36 11.66 -18.28 12.27
C ILE A 36 12.56 -17.12 11.80
N LEU A 37 13.53 -17.38 10.91
CA LEU A 37 14.38 -16.33 10.34
C LEU A 37 13.54 -15.28 9.61
N TYR A 38 12.55 -15.70 8.83
CA TYR A 38 11.67 -14.78 8.12
C TYR A 38 10.79 -13.96 9.04
N LEU A 39 10.29 -14.56 10.13
CA LEU A 39 9.54 -13.85 11.17
C LEU A 39 10.40 -12.79 11.83
N LEU A 40 11.63 -13.13 12.23
CA LEU A 40 12.58 -12.17 12.81
C LEU A 40 12.91 -11.05 11.83
N LEU A 41 13.12 -11.38 10.54
CA LEU A 41 13.33 -10.39 9.50
C LEU A 41 12.11 -9.47 9.36
N SER A 42 10.90 -10.00 9.41
CA SER A 42 9.66 -9.22 9.35
C SER A 42 9.55 -8.22 10.52
N CYS A 43 10.05 -8.56 11.71
CA CYS A 43 10.09 -7.64 12.86
C CYS A 43 10.97 -6.40 12.62
N SER A 44 11.81 -6.37 11.58
CA SER A 44 12.54 -5.16 11.20
C SER A 44 11.64 -4.05 10.65
N ILE A 45 10.45 -4.37 10.10
CA ILE A 45 9.54 -3.39 9.50
C ILE A 45 9.08 -2.32 10.49
N PRO A 46 8.53 -2.65 11.67
CA PRO A 46 8.19 -1.66 12.69
C PRO A 46 9.38 -0.77 13.07
N TYR A 47 10.58 -1.34 13.17
CA TYR A 47 11.78 -0.58 13.50
C TYR A 47 12.19 0.38 12.37
N ILE A 48 12.18 -0.07 11.12
CA ILE A 48 12.46 0.80 9.96
C ILE A 48 11.41 1.92 9.88
N PHE A 49 10.14 1.59 10.09
CA PHE A 49 9.06 2.58 10.13
C PHE A 49 9.30 3.62 11.24
N PHE A 50 9.67 3.18 12.44
CA PHE A 50 10.05 4.09 13.53
C PHE A 50 11.17 5.04 13.10
N LEU A 51 12.23 4.54 12.46
CA LEU A 51 13.33 5.38 11.96
C LEU A 51 12.84 6.41 10.92
N ILE A 52 11.92 6.00 10.04
CA ILE A 52 11.37 6.87 9.00
C ILE A 52 10.55 8.01 9.63
N ILE A 53 9.61 7.70 10.53
CA ILE A 53 8.76 8.73 11.14
C ILE A 53 9.57 9.66 12.05
N LYS A 54 10.56 9.14 12.77
CA LYS A 54 11.52 9.93 13.56
C LYS A 54 12.30 10.89 12.68
N THR A 55 12.78 10.43 11.51
CA THR A 55 13.48 11.28 10.54
C THR A 55 12.54 12.34 9.97
N LYS A 56 11.31 11.95 9.58
CA LYS A 56 10.36 12.87 8.94
C LYS A 56 9.88 13.99 9.87
N TYR A 57 9.60 13.66 11.13
CA TYR A 57 8.99 14.60 12.08
C TYR A 57 10.00 15.23 13.04
N GLU A 58 11.28 14.77 13.02
CA GLU A 58 12.36 15.27 13.88
C GLU A 58 12.04 15.19 15.37
N ILE A 59 11.24 14.19 15.77
CA ILE A 59 10.76 14.02 17.13
C ILE A 59 11.53 12.87 17.80
N LYS A 60 11.95 13.09 19.05
CA LYS A 60 12.58 12.09 19.91
C LYS A 60 11.59 11.70 21.00
N THR A 61 10.57 10.90 20.68
CA THR A 61 9.58 10.49 21.67
C THR A 61 9.35 8.99 21.66
N ASP A 62 9.11 8.42 22.84
CA ASP A 62 8.67 7.04 23.01
C ASP A 62 7.32 6.80 22.33
N TYR A 63 6.52 7.87 22.14
CA TYR A 63 5.26 7.85 21.45
C TYR A 63 5.38 7.27 20.04
N LEU A 64 6.40 7.69 19.25
CA LEU A 64 6.64 7.18 17.90
C LEU A 64 7.03 5.70 17.91
N PHE A 65 7.76 5.26 18.93
CA PHE A 65 8.11 3.86 19.09
C PHE A 65 6.86 3.02 19.33
N TYR A 66 6.05 3.39 20.32
CA TYR A 66 4.79 2.69 20.57
C TYR A 66 3.88 2.73 19.34
N PHE A 67 3.80 3.85 18.61
CA PHE A 67 3.04 3.93 17.38
C PHE A 67 3.52 2.90 16.33
N SER A 68 4.82 2.69 16.22
CA SER A 68 5.37 1.70 15.27
C SER A 68 5.00 0.25 15.62
N LEU A 69 4.73 -0.07 16.88
CA LEU A 69 4.34 -1.42 17.31
C LEU A 69 2.92 -1.81 16.84
N LEU A 70 2.11 -0.86 16.34
CA LEU A 70 0.79 -1.16 15.75
C LEU A 70 0.85 -2.15 14.58
N PHE A 71 2.00 -2.26 13.90
CA PHE A 71 2.20 -3.29 12.87
C PHE A 71 1.90 -4.70 13.37
N PHE A 72 2.22 -5.00 14.65
CA PHE A 72 1.95 -6.31 15.23
C PHE A 72 0.47 -6.61 15.43
N LEU A 73 -0.40 -5.60 15.36
CA LEU A 73 -1.86 -5.76 15.39
C LEU A 73 -2.47 -5.94 14.00
N SER A 74 -1.69 -5.76 12.92
CA SER A 74 -2.16 -6.05 11.57
C SER A 74 -2.26 -7.57 11.36
N PRO A 75 -3.46 -8.11 11.04
CA PRO A 75 -3.62 -9.53 10.77
C PRO A 75 -2.86 -9.96 9.51
N TYR A 76 -2.74 -9.06 8.53
CA TYR A 76 -2.08 -9.35 7.26
C TYR A 76 -0.55 -9.32 7.37
N PHE A 77 0.01 -8.40 8.16
CA PHE A 77 1.43 -8.40 8.49
C PHE A 77 1.84 -9.71 9.18
N ARG A 78 1.05 -10.14 10.17
CA ARG A 78 1.32 -11.38 10.91
C ARG A 78 1.16 -12.62 10.03
N SER A 79 0.11 -12.71 9.24
CA SER A 79 -0.09 -13.84 8.32
C SER A 79 1.04 -13.94 7.30
N SER A 80 1.51 -12.81 6.75
CA SER A 80 2.65 -12.79 5.84
C SER A 80 3.93 -13.28 6.50
N ALA A 81 4.18 -12.91 7.76
CA ALA A 81 5.36 -13.33 8.51
C ALA A 81 5.34 -14.85 8.83
N ILE A 82 4.18 -15.39 9.23
CA ILE A 82 4.03 -16.79 9.64
C ILE A 82 4.02 -17.74 8.44
N TRP A 83 3.32 -17.34 7.35
CA TRP A 83 3.12 -18.18 6.17
C TRP A 83 4.21 -18.03 5.10
N LEU A 84 5.31 -17.32 5.38
CA LEU A 84 6.37 -17.09 4.41
C LEU A 84 5.82 -16.47 3.10
N LEU A 85 5.07 -15.37 3.19
CA LEU A 85 4.60 -14.65 2.02
C LEU A 85 5.56 -13.52 1.65
N GLY A 86 5.80 -13.30 0.35
CA GLY A 86 6.71 -12.25 -0.14
C GLY A 86 6.32 -10.82 0.21
N ASP A 87 5.11 -10.59 0.78
CA ASP A 87 4.59 -9.26 1.08
C ASP A 87 5.46 -8.51 2.10
N ASN A 88 5.88 -9.17 3.20
CA ASN A 88 6.73 -8.52 4.20
C ASN A 88 8.14 -8.23 3.67
N LEU A 89 8.73 -9.14 2.89
CA LEU A 89 10.06 -8.89 2.32
C LEU A 89 10.04 -7.73 1.32
N SER A 90 9.00 -7.65 0.49
CA SER A 90 8.82 -6.50 -0.40
C SER A 90 8.62 -5.21 0.38
N LEU A 91 7.86 -5.24 1.49
CA LEU A 91 7.64 -4.09 2.33
C LEU A 91 8.90 -3.61 3.05
N ILE A 92 9.82 -4.52 3.44
CA ILE A 92 11.14 -4.16 3.97
C ILE A 92 11.90 -3.31 2.94
N PHE A 93 12.00 -3.79 1.69
CA PHE A 93 12.68 -3.02 0.66
C PHE A 93 11.96 -1.71 0.32
N PHE A 94 10.62 -1.70 0.28
CA PHE A 94 9.87 -0.48 0.09
C PHE A 94 10.12 0.53 1.21
N SER A 95 10.13 0.08 2.47
CA SER A 95 10.39 0.94 3.62
C SER A 95 11.80 1.52 3.60
N LEU A 96 12.81 0.74 3.20
CA LEU A 96 14.17 1.24 2.99
C LEU A 96 14.23 2.26 1.87
N SER A 97 13.52 2.03 0.76
CA SER A 97 13.40 3.02 -0.32
C SER A 97 12.81 4.34 0.20
N VAL A 98 11.72 4.29 0.97
CA VAL A 98 11.10 5.47 1.59
C VAL A 98 12.06 6.16 2.56
N LEU A 99 12.82 5.41 3.37
CA LEU A 99 13.82 5.97 4.28
C LEU A 99 14.87 6.78 3.53
N PHE A 100 15.43 6.23 2.45
CA PHE A 100 16.42 6.95 1.63
C PHE A 100 15.81 8.12 0.87
N PHE A 101 14.56 8.00 0.40
CA PHE A 101 13.81 9.10 -0.19
C PHE A 101 13.66 10.28 0.79
N LEU A 102 13.34 10.03 2.05
CA LEU A 102 13.25 11.11 3.05
C LEU A 102 14.63 11.69 3.41
N LYS A 103 15.67 10.87 3.46
CA LYS A 103 17.04 11.38 3.67
C LYS A 103 17.52 12.34 2.60
N ILE A 104 17.01 12.24 1.37
CA ILE A 104 17.27 13.19 0.28
C ILE A 104 16.76 14.59 0.66
N ASN A 105 15.61 14.69 1.34
CA ASN A 105 15.04 15.97 1.75
C ASN A 105 15.94 16.73 2.74
N PHE A 106 16.68 16.00 3.58
CA PHE A 106 17.56 16.57 4.61
C PHE A 106 19.00 16.78 4.12
N ASN A 107 19.49 15.93 3.20
CA ASN A 107 20.85 15.95 2.68
C ASN A 107 20.83 15.85 1.14
N LYS A 108 20.44 16.91 0.46
CA LYS A 108 20.33 16.96 -1.01
C LYS A 108 21.65 16.62 -1.74
N ASP A 109 22.79 16.92 -1.13
CA ASP A 109 24.11 16.77 -1.75
C ASP A 109 24.60 15.31 -1.81
N LYS A 110 23.95 14.39 -1.10
CA LYS A 110 24.34 12.98 -1.09
C LYS A 110 23.65 12.19 -2.19
N ILE A 111 24.21 12.24 -3.39
CA ILE A 111 23.71 11.49 -4.56
C ILE A 111 23.51 9.99 -4.28
N ILE A 112 24.24 9.40 -3.34
CA ILE A 112 24.12 8.00 -2.94
C ILE A 112 22.70 7.66 -2.43
N ASN A 113 22.02 8.61 -1.77
CA ASN A 113 20.66 8.37 -1.29
C ASN A 113 19.66 8.15 -2.45
N TYR A 114 19.87 8.82 -3.58
CA TYR A 114 19.05 8.63 -4.78
C TYR A 114 19.25 7.24 -5.38
N TYR A 115 20.49 6.77 -5.47
CA TYR A 115 20.81 5.41 -5.93
C TYR A 115 20.20 4.36 -5.01
N LEU A 116 20.37 4.50 -3.68
CA LEU A 116 19.83 3.55 -2.71
C LEU A 116 18.30 3.53 -2.72
N CYS A 117 17.65 4.72 -2.86
CA CYS A 117 16.20 4.81 -2.98
C CYS A 117 15.68 3.96 -4.15
N PHE A 118 16.27 4.10 -5.35
CA PHE A 118 15.87 3.31 -6.51
C PHE A 118 16.26 1.84 -6.39
N THR A 119 17.46 1.54 -5.89
CA THR A 119 17.89 0.15 -5.69
C THR A 119 16.88 -0.62 -4.84
N PHE A 120 16.47 -0.06 -3.71
CA PHE A 120 15.50 -0.72 -2.84
C PHE A 120 14.11 -0.77 -3.44
N LEU A 121 13.68 0.23 -4.23
CA LEU A 121 12.41 0.17 -4.94
C LEU A 121 12.42 -0.93 -6.00
N ILE A 122 13.50 -1.09 -6.75
CA ILE A 122 13.65 -2.14 -7.77
C ILE A 122 13.67 -3.52 -7.11
N LEU A 123 14.41 -3.71 -6.01
CA LEU A 123 14.41 -4.97 -5.24
C LEU A 123 13.01 -5.29 -4.69
N CYS A 124 12.27 -4.27 -4.21
CA CYS A 124 10.88 -4.41 -3.83
C CYS A 124 10.03 -4.91 -5.01
N SER A 125 10.20 -4.30 -6.18
CA SER A 125 9.46 -4.61 -7.40
C SER A 125 9.78 -6.01 -7.93
N TYR A 126 10.98 -6.52 -7.71
CA TYR A 126 11.34 -7.91 -8.01
C TYR A 126 10.54 -8.95 -7.21
N ILE A 127 10.00 -8.56 -6.06
CA ILE A 127 9.18 -9.45 -5.24
C ILE A 127 7.71 -9.22 -5.52
N ARG A 128 7.30 -7.94 -5.57
CA ARG A 128 5.94 -7.49 -5.82
C ARG A 128 5.95 -6.38 -6.88
N TYR A 129 5.70 -6.75 -8.13
CA TYR A 129 5.83 -5.89 -9.32
C TYR A 129 5.04 -4.59 -9.23
N TYR A 130 3.90 -4.56 -8.53
CA TYR A 130 3.07 -3.36 -8.43
C TYR A 130 3.78 -2.16 -7.76
N TYR A 131 4.82 -2.40 -6.95
CA TYR A 131 5.59 -1.30 -6.38
C TYR A 131 6.42 -0.51 -7.42
N CYS A 132 6.66 -1.06 -8.61
CA CYS A 132 7.40 -0.34 -9.65
C CYS A 132 6.74 0.99 -10.05
N ILE A 133 5.43 1.11 -9.92
CA ILE A 133 4.68 2.32 -10.25
C ILE A 133 5.09 3.51 -9.36
N PHE A 134 5.54 3.28 -8.12
CA PHE A 134 6.09 4.33 -7.25
C PHE A 134 7.35 5.00 -7.83
N SER A 135 8.03 4.35 -8.78
CA SER A 135 9.16 4.98 -9.49
C SER A 135 8.76 6.28 -10.19
N ILE A 136 7.52 6.38 -10.68
CA ILE A 136 6.99 7.58 -11.32
C ILE A 136 7.03 8.78 -10.35
N TYR A 137 6.60 8.57 -9.09
CA TYR A 137 6.65 9.62 -8.07
C TYR A 137 8.08 10.06 -7.77
N TYR A 138 8.99 9.11 -7.60
CA TYR A 138 10.39 9.42 -7.32
C TYR A 138 11.08 10.09 -8.51
N LEU A 139 10.79 9.67 -9.75
CA LEU A 139 11.33 10.30 -10.95
C LEU A 139 10.87 11.75 -11.08
N ILE A 140 9.57 12.05 -10.87
CA ILE A 140 9.05 13.42 -10.88
C ILE A 140 9.76 14.27 -9.84
N TYR A 141 9.95 13.72 -8.63
CA TYR A 141 10.64 14.42 -7.55
C TYR A 141 12.13 14.64 -7.88
N PHE A 142 12.83 13.64 -8.41
CA PHE A 142 14.26 13.73 -8.73
C PHE A 142 14.53 14.67 -9.89
N TYR A 143 13.69 14.65 -10.92
CA TYR A 143 13.77 15.60 -12.03
C TYR A 143 13.72 17.06 -11.58
N ARG A 144 12.95 17.35 -10.53
CA ARG A 144 12.82 18.71 -9.98
C ARG A 144 14.00 19.14 -9.08
N ASN A 145 14.75 18.19 -8.52
CA ASN A 145 15.75 18.46 -7.50
C ASN A 145 17.21 18.18 -7.93
N LEU A 146 17.43 17.50 -9.04
CA LEU A 146 18.74 17.14 -9.53
C LEU A 146 19.12 17.94 -10.79
N THR A 147 20.44 17.99 -11.07
CA THR A 147 20.92 18.39 -12.39
C THR A 147 20.50 17.36 -13.42
N LEU A 148 20.26 17.76 -14.66
CA LEU A 148 19.89 16.82 -15.73
C LEU A 148 20.94 15.71 -15.89
N LYS A 149 22.23 16.04 -15.75
CA LYS A 149 23.32 15.06 -15.83
C LYS A 149 23.21 13.96 -14.76
N ASP A 150 22.94 14.32 -13.53
CA ASP A 150 22.83 13.36 -12.43
C ASP A 150 21.51 12.59 -12.47
N PHE A 151 20.44 13.25 -12.90
CA PHE A 151 19.17 12.57 -13.16
C PHE A 151 19.32 11.45 -14.21
N PHE A 152 19.98 11.72 -15.34
CA PHE A 152 20.23 10.71 -16.37
C PHE A 152 21.16 9.58 -15.88
N LYS A 153 22.16 9.86 -15.04
CA LYS A 153 22.98 8.79 -14.44
C LYS A 153 22.13 7.83 -13.60
N ILE A 154 21.22 8.37 -12.79
CA ILE A 154 20.31 7.56 -11.97
C ILE A 154 19.35 6.76 -12.85
N LEU A 155 18.80 7.36 -13.91
CA LEU A 155 17.96 6.67 -14.87
C LEU A 155 18.68 5.48 -15.53
N ILE A 156 19.89 5.70 -16.05
CA ILE A 156 20.69 4.66 -16.67
C ILE A 156 21.00 3.54 -15.68
N PHE A 157 21.44 3.88 -14.46
CA PHE A 157 21.67 2.91 -13.40
C PHE A 157 20.43 2.08 -13.09
N SER A 158 19.27 2.75 -12.91
CA SER A 158 18.00 2.07 -12.62
C SER A 158 17.55 1.17 -13.76
N PHE A 159 17.76 1.59 -15.01
CA PHE A 159 17.47 0.78 -16.18
C PHE A 159 18.30 -0.51 -16.19
N PHE A 160 19.62 -0.41 -16.01
CA PHE A 160 20.48 -1.61 -15.96
C PHE A 160 20.10 -2.55 -14.82
N LEU A 161 19.79 -2.00 -13.65
CA LEU A 161 19.35 -2.80 -12.51
C LEU A 161 18.00 -3.49 -12.77
N SER A 162 17.16 -2.93 -13.65
CA SER A 162 15.83 -3.48 -13.98
C SER A 162 15.85 -4.51 -15.12
N ILE A 163 16.97 -4.68 -15.85
CA ILE A 163 17.07 -5.62 -16.98
C ILE A 163 16.60 -7.04 -16.61
N PRO A 164 17.00 -7.65 -15.47
CA PRO A 164 16.53 -8.98 -15.11
C PRO A 164 15.02 -9.07 -14.96
N ALA A 165 14.34 -8.00 -14.50
CA ALA A 165 12.88 -7.97 -14.40
C ALA A 165 12.22 -7.92 -15.79
N PHE A 166 12.76 -7.13 -16.72
CA PHE A 166 12.26 -7.08 -18.09
C PHE A 166 12.45 -8.41 -18.79
N TYR A 167 13.62 -9.06 -18.64
CA TYR A 167 13.84 -10.38 -19.18
C TYR A 167 12.86 -11.41 -18.63
N TYR A 168 12.63 -11.40 -17.32
CA TYR A 168 11.66 -12.30 -16.69
C TYR A 168 10.22 -12.04 -17.16
N LEU A 169 9.79 -10.78 -17.25
CA LEU A 169 8.47 -10.43 -17.76
C LEU A 169 8.29 -10.84 -19.22
N PHE A 170 9.32 -10.67 -20.05
CA PHE A 170 9.30 -11.12 -21.44
C PHE A 170 9.20 -12.65 -21.52
N TYR A 171 9.98 -13.38 -20.73
CA TYR A 171 9.92 -14.84 -20.64
C TYR A 171 8.51 -15.31 -20.21
N VAL A 172 7.95 -14.74 -19.15
CA VAL A 172 6.60 -15.09 -18.68
C VAL A 172 5.55 -14.75 -19.73
N ALA A 173 5.69 -13.61 -20.39
CA ALA A 173 4.74 -13.19 -21.44
C ALA A 173 4.76 -14.16 -22.64
N THR A 174 5.89 -14.67 -23.03
CA THR A 174 6.03 -15.60 -24.16
C THR A 174 5.60 -17.02 -23.81
N GLN A 175 6.00 -17.53 -22.64
CA GLN A 175 5.76 -18.92 -22.25
C GLN A 175 4.32 -19.17 -21.77
N PHE A 176 3.70 -18.19 -21.13
CA PHE A 176 2.37 -18.34 -20.52
C PHE A 176 1.26 -17.60 -21.25
N ASN A 177 1.57 -17.05 -22.43
CA ASN A 177 0.62 -16.21 -23.18
C ASN A 177 0.00 -15.14 -22.24
N PHE A 178 0.84 -14.51 -21.43
CA PHE A 178 0.44 -13.60 -20.35
C PHE A 178 -0.41 -12.45 -20.87
N PHE A 179 -0.11 -11.93 -22.07
CA PHE A 179 -0.93 -10.91 -22.72
C PHE A 179 -2.28 -11.45 -23.20
N GLY A 180 -2.37 -12.72 -23.56
CA GLY A 180 -3.65 -13.41 -23.82
C GLY A 180 -4.44 -13.64 -22.52
N SER A 181 -3.77 -13.93 -21.42
CA SER A 181 -4.40 -14.09 -20.11
C SER A 181 -4.74 -12.75 -19.44
N ILE A 182 -4.08 -11.64 -19.78
CA ILE A 182 -4.52 -10.28 -19.39
C ILE A 182 -5.91 -9.98 -19.96
N SER A 183 -6.22 -10.45 -21.17
CA SER A 183 -7.59 -10.35 -21.72
C SER A 183 -8.61 -11.19 -20.93
N THR A 184 -8.17 -12.28 -20.28
CA THR A 184 -9.01 -13.10 -19.38
C THR A 184 -8.97 -12.61 -17.91
N PHE A 185 -7.99 -11.77 -17.53
CA PHE A 185 -8.03 -11.05 -16.26
C PHE A 185 -9.10 -9.96 -16.21
N GLY A 186 -9.95 -9.93 -17.23
CA GLY A 186 -11.09 -9.04 -17.28
C GLY A 186 -10.67 -7.56 -17.30
N THR A 187 -11.57 -6.75 -17.72
CA THR A 187 -11.48 -5.30 -17.73
C THR A 187 -10.71 -4.75 -16.53
N LEU A 188 -9.71 -3.90 -16.79
CA LEU A 188 -8.96 -3.16 -15.79
C LEU A 188 -9.95 -2.48 -14.82
N ASN A 189 -10.04 -3.01 -13.60
CA ASN A 189 -11.09 -2.60 -12.65
C ASN A 189 -10.62 -1.48 -11.72
N TYR A 190 -9.99 -0.45 -12.30
CA TYR A 190 -9.44 0.68 -11.51
C TYR A 190 -10.49 1.41 -10.69
N TYR A 191 -11.71 1.54 -11.23
CA TYR A 191 -12.77 2.26 -10.53
C TYR A 191 -13.20 1.54 -9.25
N THR A 192 -13.53 0.25 -9.34
CA THR A 192 -13.88 -0.55 -8.16
C THR A 192 -12.73 -0.58 -7.16
N ASN A 193 -11.48 -0.74 -7.65
CA ASN A 193 -10.31 -0.75 -6.78
C ASN A 193 -10.12 0.60 -6.10
N ALA A 194 -10.38 1.73 -6.77
CA ALA A 194 -10.33 3.04 -6.15
C ALA A 194 -11.38 3.18 -5.02
N LEU A 195 -12.61 2.71 -5.24
CA LEU A 195 -13.64 2.70 -4.19
C LEU A 195 -13.20 1.86 -2.98
N ILE A 196 -12.65 0.68 -3.24
CA ILE A 196 -12.16 -0.21 -2.18
C ILE A 196 -10.99 0.44 -1.43
N ILE A 197 -10.01 1.02 -2.15
CA ILE A 197 -8.84 1.68 -1.56
C ILE A 197 -9.28 2.85 -0.65
N LEU A 198 -10.17 3.72 -1.15
CA LEU A 198 -10.68 4.85 -0.39
C LEU A 198 -11.44 4.41 0.86
N SER A 199 -12.24 3.35 0.75
CA SER A 199 -12.97 2.79 1.90
C SER A 199 -12.03 2.18 2.95
N ILE A 200 -11.02 1.42 2.53
CA ILE A 200 -10.01 0.85 3.42
C ILE A 200 -9.23 1.96 4.11
N PHE A 201 -8.89 3.02 3.39
CA PHE A 201 -8.22 4.18 3.98
C PHE A 201 -9.08 4.87 5.04
N LEU A 202 -10.38 5.03 4.80
CA LEU A 202 -11.28 5.53 5.83
C LEU A 202 -11.23 4.66 7.09
N PHE A 203 -11.27 3.34 6.91
CA PHE A 203 -11.17 2.41 8.04
C PHE A 203 -9.89 2.62 8.85
N TYR A 204 -8.73 2.65 8.21
CA TYR A 204 -7.46 2.80 8.93
C TYR A 204 -7.21 4.21 9.47
N LEU A 205 -7.75 5.25 8.83
CA LEU A 205 -7.61 6.64 9.29
C LEU A 205 -8.62 7.00 10.39
N PHE A 206 -9.71 6.25 10.50
CA PHE A 206 -10.80 6.56 11.45
C PHE A 206 -10.31 6.86 12.87
N PRO A 207 -9.47 6.04 13.52
CA PRO A 207 -9.04 6.30 14.89
C PRO A 207 -8.19 7.57 15.04
N PHE A 208 -7.60 8.06 13.94
CA PHE A 208 -6.76 9.26 13.95
C PHE A 208 -7.54 10.55 13.75
N ILE A 209 -8.69 10.48 13.09
CA ILE A 209 -9.50 11.65 12.72
C ILE A 209 -10.74 11.85 13.59
N LEU A 210 -11.12 10.83 14.35
CA LEU A 210 -12.38 10.84 15.10
C LEU A 210 -12.47 12.03 16.05
N LYS A 211 -11.37 12.32 16.76
CA LYS A 211 -11.31 13.45 17.71
C LYS A 211 -11.54 14.80 17.03
N ASP A 212 -11.04 14.94 15.80
CA ASP A 212 -11.04 16.19 15.05
C ASP A 212 -12.13 16.22 13.96
N SER A 213 -13.12 15.35 14.04
CA SER A 213 -14.23 15.26 13.08
C SER A 213 -14.98 16.60 12.92
N PHE A 214 -15.13 17.38 14.00
CA PHE A 214 -15.70 18.73 13.95
C PHE A 214 -14.86 19.70 13.10
N LEU A 215 -13.53 19.62 13.16
CA LEU A 215 -12.66 20.46 12.33
C LEU A 215 -12.81 20.14 10.83
N ILE A 216 -13.00 18.87 10.52
CA ILE A 216 -13.29 18.41 9.15
C ILE A 216 -14.65 18.97 8.71
N PHE A 217 -15.66 18.83 9.55
CA PHE A 217 -16.99 19.35 9.26
C PHE A 217 -16.99 20.87 9.02
N ASP A 218 -16.35 21.65 9.90
CA ASP A 218 -16.28 23.11 9.78
C ASP A 218 -15.49 23.54 8.52
N PHE A 219 -14.41 22.83 8.18
CA PHE A 219 -13.69 23.07 6.96
C PHE A 219 -14.58 22.92 5.72
N TYR A 220 -15.41 21.91 5.71
CA TYR A 220 -16.29 21.65 4.57
C TYR A 220 -17.59 22.43 4.58
N LYS A 221 -18.06 22.90 5.74
CA LYS A 221 -19.21 23.82 5.82
C LYS A 221 -18.98 25.06 4.95
N LYS A 222 -17.72 25.54 4.89
CA LYS A 222 -17.32 26.66 4.03
C LYS A 222 -17.14 26.26 2.55
N LYS A 223 -17.02 24.98 2.24
CA LYS A 223 -16.76 24.43 0.90
C LYS A 223 -17.86 23.46 0.44
N TYR A 224 -19.08 23.63 0.91
CA TYR A 224 -20.17 22.70 0.64
C TYR A 224 -20.43 22.46 -0.84
N LYS A 225 -20.21 23.47 -1.71
CA LYS A 225 -20.34 23.32 -3.17
C LYS A 225 -19.38 22.26 -3.74
N ASN A 226 -18.15 22.19 -3.22
CA ASN A 226 -17.18 21.18 -3.66
C ASN A 226 -17.60 19.77 -3.21
N ILE A 227 -18.12 19.64 -1.97
CA ILE A 227 -18.66 18.35 -1.50
C ILE A 227 -19.82 17.91 -2.34
N LEU A 228 -20.76 18.82 -2.60
CA LEU A 228 -21.93 18.52 -3.44
C LEU A 228 -21.50 18.06 -4.83
N LEU A 229 -20.49 18.71 -5.43
CA LEU A 229 -19.96 18.31 -6.73
C LEU A 229 -19.35 16.90 -6.69
N ILE A 230 -18.51 16.61 -5.70
CA ILE A 230 -17.92 15.29 -5.52
C ILE A 230 -19.01 14.24 -5.30
N PHE A 231 -19.99 14.52 -4.44
CA PHE A 231 -21.12 13.63 -4.19
C PHE A 231 -21.91 13.34 -5.48
N LEU A 232 -22.19 14.37 -6.27
CA LEU A 232 -22.89 14.22 -7.55
C LEU A 232 -22.09 13.35 -8.53
N ILE A 233 -20.76 13.50 -8.58
CA ILE A 233 -19.91 12.64 -9.42
C ILE A 233 -20.05 11.18 -8.97
N PHE A 234 -19.94 10.87 -7.68
CA PHE A 234 -20.10 9.50 -7.18
C PHE A 234 -21.51 8.95 -7.47
N LEU A 235 -22.53 9.77 -7.30
CA LEU A 235 -23.93 9.39 -7.60
C LEU A 235 -24.12 9.11 -9.09
N ILE A 236 -23.61 9.97 -9.98
CA ILE A 236 -23.69 9.78 -11.42
C ILE A 236 -23.00 8.48 -11.82
N ILE A 237 -21.80 8.21 -11.31
CA ILE A 237 -21.07 6.97 -11.63
C ILE A 237 -21.84 5.75 -11.13
N TYR A 238 -22.43 5.81 -9.93
CA TYR A 238 -23.28 4.74 -9.42
C TYR A 238 -24.52 4.50 -10.29
N LEU A 239 -25.17 5.57 -10.75
CA LEU A 239 -26.34 5.46 -11.64
C LEU A 239 -25.95 4.90 -13.03
N ILE A 240 -24.79 5.29 -13.55
CA ILE A 240 -24.26 4.75 -14.80
C ILE A 240 -24.01 3.24 -14.66
N ASP A 241 -23.37 2.81 -13.57
CA ASP A 241 -23.15 1.39 -13.28
C ASP A 241 -24.46 0.61 -13.23
N LYS A 242 -25.45 1.16 -12.53
CA LYS A 242 -26.70 0.45 -12.30
C LYS A 242 -27.61 0.35 -13.53
N PHE A 243 -27.67 1.41 -14.37
CA PHE A 243 -28.65 1.51 -15.45
C PHE A 243 -28.08 1.32 -16.85
N TYR A 244 -26.83 1.69 -17.09
CA TYR A 244 -26.25 1.67 -18.44
C TYR A 244 -25.17 0.60 -18.64
N PHE A 245 -24.39 0.33 -17.62
CA PHE A 245 -23.31 -0.66 -17.68
C PHE A 245 -23.36 -1.59 -16.45
N PRO A 246 -24.41 -2.43 -16.36
CA PRO A 246 -24.54 -3.33 -15.22
C PRO A 246 -23.28 -4.22 -15.14
N ASN A 247 -22.59 -4.18 -13.98
CA ASN A 247 -21.32 -4.81 -13.65
C ASN A 247 -20.06 -3.99 -13.98
N MET A 248 -20.13 -2.69 -14.26
CA MET A 248 -18.95 -1.84 -14.28
C MET A 248 -18.23 -1.87 -12.90
N ILE A 249 -19.01 -1.90 -11.82
CA ILE A 249 -18.52 -2.16 -10.48
C ILE A 249 -18.59 -3.66 -10.20
N ASN A 250 -17.58 -4.38 -10.65
CA ASN A 250 -17.54 -5.82 -10.48
C ASN A 250 -16.76 -6.17 -9.20
N PHE A 251 -17.46 -6.70 -8.23
CA PHE A 251 -16.86 -7.22 -7.01
C PHE A 251 -16.54 -8.70 -7.20
N SER A 252 -15.26 -9.04 -7.20
CA SER A 252 -14.89 -10.45 -7.16
C SER A 252 -15.47 -11.12 -5.90
N THR A 253 -15.83 -12.38 -6.00
CA THR A 253 -16.29 -13.18 -4.87
C THR A 253 -15.23 -13.33 -3.78
N ARG A 254 -13.98 -12.96 -4.09
CA ARG A 254 -12.82 -13.03 -3.19
C ARG A 254 -12.19 -11.66 -3.04
N GLY A 255 -12.01 -11.19 -1.80
CA GLY A 255 -11.33 -9.92 -1.50
C GLY A 255 -12.27 -8.78 -1.08
N GLY A 256 -11.92 -7.54 -1.45
CA GLY A 256 -12.75 -6.33 -1.31
C GLY A 256 -12.71 -5.59 0.02
N GLY A 257 -12.03 -6.11 1.02
CA GLY A 257 -11.86 -5.42 2.31
C GLY A 257 -13.07 -5.51 3.26
N ILE A 258 -12.92 -4.87 4.42
CA ILE A 258 -13.86 -4.97 5.54
C ILE A 258 -15.27 -4.47 5.20
N PHE A 259 -15.40 -3.38 4.44
CA PHE A 259 -16.70 -2.79 4.15
C PHE A 259 -17.55 -3.62 3.18
N ILE A 260 -16.93 -4.37 2.26
CA ILE A 260 -17.65 -5.32 1.41
C ILE A 260 -18.21 -6.45 2.29
N LYS A 261 -17.43 -6.96 3.24
CA LYS A 261 -17.90 -7.97 4.19
C LYS A 261 -19.04 -7.46 5.08
N ILE A 262 -18.95 -6.20 5.53
CA ILE A 262 -20.05 -5.56 6.27
C ILE A 262 -21.32 -5.49 5.41
N SER A 263 -21.20 -5.07 4.14
CA SER A 263 -22.37 -5.01 3.26
C SER A 263 -23.00 -6.38 3.01
N GLU A 264 -22.20 -7.45 2.96
CA GLU A 264 -22.70 -8.84 2.85
C GLU A 264 -23.45 -9.29 4.09
N VAL A 265 -22.93 -9.00 5.29
CA VAL A 265 -23.57 -9.37 6.57
C VAL A 265 -24.93 -8.67 6.73
N PHE A 266 -25.03 -7.41 6.31
CA PHE A 266 -26.25 -6.61 6.44
C PHE A 266 -27.15 -6.63 5.20
N ASN A 267 -26.83 -7.45 4.18
CA ASN A 267 -27.56 -7.51 2.91
C ASN A 267 -27.76 -6.14 2.23
N LEU A 268 -26.75 -5.28 2.30
CA LEU A 268 -26.78 -3.97 1.67
C LEU A 268 -26.37 -4.06 0.20
N ASP A 269 -26.87 -3.13 -0.63
CA ASP A 269 -26.35 -2.95 -1.98
C ASP A 269 -24.84 -2.60 -1.91
N LYS A 270 -23.99 -3.52 -2.36
CA LYS A 270 -22.53 -3.41 -2.25
C LYS A 270 -22.01 -2.16 -2.95
N SER A 271 -22.54 -1.87 -4.15
CA SER A 271 -22.10 -0.76 -4.97
C SER A 271 -22.44 0.59 -4.32
N LEU A 272 -23.71 0.76 -3.87
CA LEU A 272 -24.13 1.96 -3.18
C LEU A 272 -23.38 2.17 -1.87
N PHE A 273 -23.33 1.13 -1.04
CA PHE A 273 -22.69 1.20 0.27
C PHE A 273 -21.21 1.56 0.16
N LEU A 274 -20.49 0.85 -0.74
CA LEU A 274 -19.06 1.12 -0.93
C LEU A 274 -18.81 2.52 -1.52
N SER A 275 -19.66 2.98 -2.45
CA SER A 275 -19.56 4.33 -3.01
C SER A 275 -19.75 5.41 -1.95
N LEU A 276 -20.69 5.24 -1.02
CA LEU A 276 -20.90 6.17 0.10
C LEU A 276 -19.71 6.18 1.06
N ILE A 277 -19.20 5.02 1.42
CA ILE A 277 -18.02 4.91 2.29
C ILE A 277 -16.77 5.49 1.62
N ALA A 278 -16.56 5.21 0.33
CA ALA A 278 -15.44 5.76 -0.44
C ALA A 278 -15.53 7.28 -0.57
N PHE A 279 -16.74 7.83 -0.75
CA PHE A 279 -16.98 9.27 -0.75
C PHE A 279 -16.57 9.91 0.58
N ILE A 280 -16.97 9.34 1.72
CA ILE A 280 -16.54 9.82 3.05
C ILE A 280 -15.01 9.70 3.18
N GLY A 281 -14.43 8.58 2.71
CA GLY A 281 -12.99 8.37 2.68
C GLY A 281 -12.25 9.44 1.88
N LEU A 282 -12.77 9.81 0.71
CA LEU A 282 -12.19 10.87 -0.12
C LEU A 282 -12.25 12.24 0.57
N ILE A 283 -13.37 12.57 1.26
CA ILE A 283 -13.49 13.79 2.04
C ILE A 283 -12.38 13.86 3.11
N VAL A 284 -12.20 12.79 3.87
CA VAL A 284 -11.14 12.72 4.88
C VAL A 284 -9.76 12.88 4.28
N ILE A 285 -9.49 12.19 3.18
CA ILE A 285 -8.21 12.26 2.47
C ILE A 285 -7.96 13.68 1.93
N ASP A 286 -8.96 14.33 1.30
CA ASP A 286 -8.82 15.71 0.81
C ASP A 286 -8.50 16.69 1.94
N TYR A 287 -9.11 16.50 3.13
CA TYR A 287 -8.76 17.30 4.30
C TYR A 287 -7.29 17.12 4.71
N LEU A 288 -6.78 15.89 4.70
CA LEU A 288 -5.37 15.61 4.99
C LEU A 288 -4.42 16.19 3.93
N PHE A 289 -4.89 16.29 2.68
CA PHE A 289 -4.11 16.75 1.53
C PHE A 289 -4.17 18.27 1.31
N LYS A 290 -4.94 19.01 2.11
CA LYS A 290 -5.29 20.43 1.87
C LYS A 290 -4.10 21.37 1.59
N GLU A 291 -2.91 21.05 2.11
CA GLU A 291 -1.73 21.92 2.02
C GLU A 291 -0.82 21.60 0.82
N ASN A 292 -0.69 20.31 0.47
CA ASN A 292 0.15 19.84 -0.64
C ASN A 292 -0.68 18.99 -1.60
N ARG A 293 -1.79 19.53 -2.09
CA ARG A 293 -2.78 18.79 -2.88
C ARG A 293 -2.18 18.08 -4.07
N PHE A 294 -1.42 18.79 -4.90
CA PHE A 294 -0.89 18.23 -6.14
C PHE A 294 -0.02 17.00 -5.88
N GLU A 295 0.96 17.09 -4.97
CA GLU A 295 1.86 15.98 -4.68
C GLU A 295 1.12 14.80 -4.02
N ASN A 296 0.23 15.08 -3.08
CA ASN A 296 -0.50 14.07 -2.36
C ASN A 296 -1.54 13.35 -3.23
N TYR A 297 -2.25 14.06 -4.12
CA TYR A 297 -3.13 13.43 -5.09
C TYR A 297 -2.36 12.64 -6.15
N THR A 298 -1.18 13.12 -6.58
CA THR A 298 -0.30 12.34 -7.45
C THR A 298 0.08 11.00 -6.81
N LEU A 299 0.44 11.02 -5.52
CA LEU A 299 0.71 9.78 -4.76
C LEU A 299 -0.52 8.87 -4.67
N LEU A 300 -1.71 9.41 -4.43
CA LEU A 300 -2.96 8.62 -4.38
C LEU A 300 -3.27 7.98 -5.72
N ILE A 301 -3.13 8.73 -6.82
CA ILE A 301 -3.33 8.21 -8.17
C ILE A 301 -2.32 7.09 -8.46
N ILE A 302 -1.05 7.29 -8.15
CA ILE A 302 0.00 6.28 -8.29
C ILE A 302 -0.35 5.03 -7.49
N LEU A 303 -0.82 5.17 -6.25
CA LEU A 303 -1.23 4.03 -5.44
C LEU A 303 -2.40 3.26 -6.07
N ILE A 304 -3.41 3.96 -6.60
CA ILE A 304 -4.53 3.32 -7.31
C ILE A 304 -4.02 2.57 -8.55
N LEU A 305 -3.10 3.18 -9.31
CA LEU A 305 -2.50 2.56 -10.50
C LEU A 305 -1.63 1.34 -10.18
N CYS A 306 -1.09 1.23 -8.95
CA CYS A 306 -0.35 0.03 -8.51
C CYS A 306 -1.21 -1.24 -8.55
N PHE A 307 -2.53 -1.13 -8.48
CA PHE A 307 -3.42 -2.26 -8.31
C PHE A 307 -4.46 -2.37 -9.44
N PRO A 308 -4.05 -2.76 -10.67
CA PRO A 308 -4.96 -2.95 -11.80
C PRO A 308 -5.73 -4.28 -11.72
N LEU A 309 -5.76 -4.93 -10.57
CA LEU A 309 -6.19 -6.30 -10.38
C LEU A 309 -7.71 -6.43 -10.38
N PHE A 310 -8.23 -7.53 -10.94
CA PHE A 310 -9.64 -7.91 -10.86
C PHE A 310 -10.09 -8.16 -9.41
N SER A 311 -9.24 -8.78 -8.61
CA SER A 311 -9.51 -9.04 -7.18
C SER A 311 -8.59 -8.21 -6.32
N PHE A 312 -9.14 -7.25 -5.58
CA PHE A 312 -8.39 -6.43 -4.66
C PHE A 312 -8.50 -6.96 -3.23
N PHE A 313 -7.38 -7.24 -2.60
CA PHE A 313 -7.33 -7.71 -1.21
C PHE A 313 -6.83 -6.63 -0.28
N GLN A 314 -7.46 -6.49 0.89
CA GLN A 314 -7.04 -5.55 1.94
C GLN A 314 -5.57 -5.71 2.34
N LYS A 315 -5.03 -6.93 2.25
CA LYS A 315 -3.61 -7.22 2.53
C LYS A 315 -2.61 -6.43 1.68
N TYR A 316 -3.03 -5.90 0.53
CA TYR A 316 -2.15 -5.08 -0.32
C TYR A 316 -1.96 -3.68 0.26
N LEU A 317 -2.93 -3.18 1.01
CA LEU A 317 -2.85 -1.89 1.69
C LEU A 317 -2.43 -2.00 3.15
N ASP A 318 -2.72 -3.11 3.82
CA ASP A 318 -2.29 -3.34 5.19
C ASP A 318 -1.02 -4.22 5.19
N PRO A 319 0.14 -3.70 5.57
CA PRO A 319 0.39 -2.46 6.30
C PRO A 319 0.96 -1.28 5.46
N LEU A 320 0.85 -1.30 4.13
CA LEU A 320 1.38 -0.26 3.24
C LEU A 320 0.84 1.15 3.59
N TYR A 321 -0.40 1.24 4.09
CA TYR A 321 -1.05 2.51 4.45
C TYR A 321 -0.25 3.32 5.48
N TYR A 322 0.49 2.68 6.38
CA TYR A 322 1.37 3.37 7.33
C TYR A 322 2.44 4.18 6.62
N PHE A 323 3.10 3.57 5.63
CA PHE A 323 4.12 4.25 4.85
C PHE A 323 3.51 5.33 3.96
N PHE A 324 2.35 5.06 3.38
CA PHE A 324 1.66 6.03 2.53
C PHE A 324 1.30 7.30 3.31
N PHE A 325 0.49 7.20 4.36
CA PHE A 325 0.01 8.38 5.08
C PHE A 325 1.06 9.00 6.00
N PHE A 326 1.77 8.20 6.76
CA PHE A 326 2.66 8.75 7.78
C PHE A 326 4.08 9.03 7.27
N CYS A 327 4.47 8.44 6.14
CA CYS A 327 5.81 8.65 5.59
C CYS A 327 5.81 9.51 4.31
N LEU A 328 4.97 9.20 3.32
CA LEU A 328 4.99 9.85 2.01
C LEU A 328 4.10 11.10 1.94
N VAL A 329 2.87 11.05 2.44
CA VAL A 329 1.93 12.17 2.42
C VAL A 329 2.48 13.36 3.21
N LYS A 330 2.45 14.55 2.60
CA LYS A 330 2.83 15.81 3.22
C LYS A 330 1.59 16.48 3.82
N SER A 331 1.41 16.41 5.13
CA SER A 331 0.28 16.97 5.86
C SER A 331 0.71 17.59 7.18
N ASN A 332 0.43 18.89 7.36
CA ASN A 332 0.69 19.57 8.63
C ASN A 332 -0.23 19.07 9.73
N TYR A 333 -1.44 18.63 9.39
CA TYR A 333 -2.33 18.00 10.34
C TYR A 333 -1.67 16.77 10.97
N LEU A 334 -1.17 15.84 10.17
CA LEU A 334 -0.47 14.65 10.68
C LEU A 334 0.80 15.02 11.45
N LYS A 335 1.54 16.03 10.99
CA LYS A 335 2.73 16.54 11.70
C LYS A 335 2.36 17.06 13.10
N GLN A 336 1.34 17.93 13.19
CA GLN A 336 0.89 18.49 14.47
C GLN A 336 0.35 17.41 15.42
N THR A 337 -0.34 16.43 14.86
CA THR A 337 -0.89 15.30 15.61
C THR A 337 0.21 14.48 16.31
N PHE A 338 1.33 14.26 15.64
CA PHE A 338 2.49 13.60 16.25
C PHE A 338 3.26 14.53 17.19
N LEU A 339 3.45 15.81 16.84
CA LEU A 339 4.17 16.77 17.68
C LEU A 339 3.49 17.00 19.04
N ASN A 340 2.16 17.09 19.00
CA ASN A 340 1.37 17.39 20.20
C ASN A 340 0.85 16.13 20.91
N GLU A 341 1.19 14.94 20.43
CA GLU A 341 0.72 13.64 20.95
C GLU A 341 -0.81 13.61 21.16
N THR A 342 -1.56 14.28 20.26
CA THR A 342 -3.00 14.50 20.42
C THR A 342 -3.82 13.23 20.25
N ILE A 343 -3.28 12.22 19.56
CA ILE A 343 -3.95 10.94 19.37
C ILE A 343 -3.78 10.09 20.62
N SER A 344 -4.88 9.61 21.15
CA SER A 344 -4.85 8.61 22.20
C SER A 344 -4.36 7.28 21.63
N LEU A 345 -3.09 6.92 21.87
CA LEU A 345 -2.56 5.61 21.51
C LEU A 345 -3.43 4.47 22.08
N LYS A 346 -3.96 4.64 23.30
CA LYS A 346 -4.86 3.65 23.90
C LYS A 346 -6.07 3.36 23.03
N PHE A 347 -6.69 4.40 22.48
CA PHE A 347 -7.83 4.25 21.56
C PHE A 347 -7.43 3.59 20.25
N VAL A 348 -6.31 4.01 19.65
CA VAL A 348 -5.78 3.39 18.42
C VAL A 348 -5.47 1.91 18.63
N TYR A 349 -4.82 1.57 19.73
CA TYR A 349 -4.55 0.18 20.09
C TYR A 349 -5.84 -0.63 20.28
N LEU A 350 -6.81 -0.10 21.02
CA LEU A 350 -8.11 -0.75 21.22
C LEU A 350 -8.79 -1.02 19.88
N TYR A 351 -8.82 -0.04 19.00
CA TYR A 351 -9.42 -0.16 17.67
C TYR A 351 -8.76 -1.27 16.83
N HIS A 352 -7.43 -1.23 16.71
CA HIS A 352 -6.70 -2.25 15.95
C HIS A 352 -6.75 -3.64 16.58
N THR A 353 -6.75 -3.72 17.93
CA THR A 353 -6.93 -5.00 18.63
C THR A 353 -8.31 -5.57 18.39
N SER A 354 -9.35 -4.75 18.42
CA SER A 354 -10.72 -5.18 18.07
C SER A 354 -10.78 -5.70 16.64
N PHE A 355 -10.21 -4.97 15.68
CA PHE A 355 -10.12 -5.43 14.30
C PHE A 355 -9.39 -6.77 14.17
N PHE A 356 -8.27 -6.92 14.86
CA PHE A 356 -7.50 -8.17 14.87
C PHE A 356 -8.34 -9.33 15.42
N LEU A 357 -9.01 -9.16 16.56
CA LEU A 357 -9.87 -10.19 17.15
C LEU A 357 -11.05 -10.55 16.24
N PHE A 358 -11.73 -9.56 15.65
CA PHE A 358 -12.80 -9.81 14.68
C PHE A 358 -12.28 -10.57 13.44
N SER A 359 -11.09 -10.28 12.97
CA SER A 359 -10.49 -11.01 11.85
C SER A 359 -10.22 -12.46 12.20
N LEU A 360 -9.74 -12.77 13.41
CA LEU A 360 -9.53 -14.13 13.88
C LEU A 360 -10.84 -14.91 13.95
N ILE A 361 -11.89 -14.32 14.53
CA ILE A 361 -13.21 -14.94 14.63
C ILE A 361 -13.78 -15.22 13.24
N TYR A 362 -13.67 -14.28 12.33
CA TYR A 362 -14.13 -14.45 10.95
C TYR A 362 -13.43 -15.60 10.24
N TYR A 363 -12.10 -15.66 10.31
CA TYR A 363 -11.35 -16.75 9.69
C TYR A 363 -11.62 -18.10 10.33
N TYR A 364 -11.80 -18.15 11.65
CA TYR A 364 -12.14 -19.39 12.35
C TYR A 364 -13.48 -19.96 11.86
N LYS A 365 -14.51 -19.10 11.69
CA LYS A 365 -15.84 -19.53 11.19
C LYS A 365 -15.84 -19.94 9.71
N VAL A 366 -14.95 -19.39 8.89
CA VAL A 366 -14.88 -19.69 7.45
C VAL A 366 -14.11 -20.99 7.18
N VAL A 367 -13.21 -21.38 8.08
CA VAL A 367 -12.39 -22.59 7.95
C VAL A 367 -13.11 -23.84 8.50
N GLN A 368 -14.13 -23.68 9.34
CA GLN A 368 -15.05 -24.74 9.74
C GLN A 368 -16.19 -24.88 8.73
#